data_f1129efdf055dfd1d8aff06443ca6dcd
#
_entry.id   f1129efdf055dfd1d8aff06443ca6dcd
#
_cell.length_a   1.000
_cell.length_b   1.000
_cell.length_c   1.000
_cell.angle_alpha   90.00
_cell.angle_beta   90.00
_cell.angle_gamma   90.00
#
_symmetry.space_group_name_H-M   'P 1'
#
loop_
_entity.id
_entity.type
_entity.pdbx_description
1 polymer ?
#
loop_
_entity_poly.entity_id
_entity_poly.type
_entity_poly.pdbx_seq_one_letter_code
_entity_poly.pdbx_strand_id
1 'polypeptide(L)'
;MFGTGAWNGSTAPADSATHTWLLRMLARIVFLLCLLVSASGFVSPPIALTMGLLFGLALPHPFNRAARRFSRFLLQASVVGLGFGMNLDQVVRAGRSGFVYTMLGISFTLLVGMGLGALLRVPRVPAFLIATGTAICGGSAIAAVGPITQASDEEMAVALGTVFVLNSVALLIFPVIGAALKLTQSQFGLWAALAIHDTSSVVGAAAKYGAVALAIATTVKLARALWIVPLSLATAIVRGAKAKIQWPWFIALFCLAAVCKTYLPSGIHAYMLAVKLAKIGLTVTLFLIGSGISVETIKRVGPRPLLQGIILWLLVSVGSLWLIRIGWISL
;
A
#
# COMPACT_ATOMS: atom_id res chain seq x y z
N MET A 1 3.51 -73.38 -5.44
CA MET A 1 4.08 -72.28 -6.27
C MET A 1 4.09 -70.99 -5.41
N PHE A 2 5.25 -70.57 -4.91
CA PHE A 2 5.46 -69.47 -4.03
C PHE A 2 5.64 -68.19 -4.88
N GLY A 3 4.76 -67.20 -4.69
CA GLY A 3 4.90 -65.88 -5.28
C GLY A 3 5.50 -64.90 -4.25
N THR A 4 6.76 -64.54 -4.46
CA THR A 4 7.50 -63.53 -3.67
C THR A 4 7.04 -62.13 -4.06
N GLY A 5 6.26 -61.46 -3.18
CA GLY A 5 5.94 -60.08 -3.31
C GLY A 5 7.15 -59.20 -2.94
N ALA A 6 7.69 -58.51 -3.93
CA ALA A 6 8.76 -57.54 -3.74
C ALA A 6 8.23 -56.27 -3.00
N TRP A 7 8.75 -56.03 -1.82
CA TRP A 7 8.59 -54.79 -1.09
C TRP A 7 9.42 -53.69 -1.78
N ASN A 8 8.75 -52.80 -2.55
CA ASN A 8 9.37 -51.58 -3.03
C ASN A 8 9.28 -50.55 -1.92
N GLY A 9 10.26 -50.57 -1.02
CA GLY A 9 10.51 -49.52 -0.07
C GLY A 9 11.09 -48.27 -0.79
N SER A 10 10.23 -47.36 -1.23
CA SER A 10 10.66 -46.04 -1.65
C SER A 10 11.01 -45.24 -0.39
N THR A 11 12.26 -45.34 0.07
CA THR A 11 12.85 -44.41 1.04
C THR A 11 12.97 -43.06 0.37
N ALA A 12 12.05 -42.16 0.66
CA ALA A 12 12.23 -40.76 0.34
C ALA A 12 13.54 -40.30 1.01
N PRO A 13 14.43 -39.59 0.30
CA PRO A 13 15.73 -39.24 0.83
C PRO A 13 15.58 -38.35 2.07
N ALA A 14 16.12 -38.77 3.20
CA ALA A 14 16.14 -38.03 4.48
C ALA A 14 16.78 -36.63 4.34
N ASP A 15 17.61 -36.43 3.33
CA ASP A 15 18.26 -35.15 3.00
C ASP A 15 17.28 -34.05 2.61
N SER A 16 16.14 -34.34 2.00
CA SER A 16 15.17 -33.32 1.58
C SER A 16 14.42 -32.71 2.78
N ALA A 17 14.16 -33.49 3.82
CA ALA A 17 13.45 -33.05 5.02
C ALA A 17 14.34 -32.18 5.93
N THR A 18 15.62 -32.53 6.07
CA THR A 18 16.61 -31.75 6.83
C THR A 18 16.91 -30.43 6.15
N HIS A 19 17.08 -30.42 4.84
CA HIS A 19 17.31 -29.20 4.07
C HIS A 19 16.13 -28.21 4.14
N THR A 20 14.90 -28.72 4.06
CA THR A 20 13.69 -27.90 4.20
C THR A 20 13.51 -27.33 5.62
N TRP A 21 13.89 -28.08 6.66
CA TRP A 21 13.81 -27.63 8.04
C TRP A 21 14.85 -26.52 8.31
N LEU A 22 16.11 -26.70 7.88
CA LEU A 22 17.16 -25.69 7.99
C LEU A 22 16.78 -24.38 7.29
N LEU A 23 16.25 -24.45 6.08
CA LEU A 23 15.78 -23.26 5.35
C LEU A 23 14.67 -22.53 6.09
N ARG A 24 13.72 -23.25 6.71
CA ARG A 24 12.64 -22.64 7.51
C ARG A 24 13.19 -21.98 8.79
N MET A 25 14.16 -22.60 9.46
CA MET A 25 14.81 -21.98 10.62
C MET A 25 15.58 -20.72 10.22
N LEU A 26 16.39 -20.79 9.17
CA LEU A 26 17.12 -19.64 8.64
C LEU A 26 16.15 -18.50 8.28
N ALA A 27 15.08 -18.81 7.57
CA ALA A 27 14.06 -17.82 7.21
C ALA A 27 13.44 -17.14 8.44
N ARG A 28 13.18 -17.88 9.53
CA ARG A 28 12.68 -17.30 10.80
C ARG A 28 13.69 -16.36 11.44
N ILE A 29 14.95 -16.78 11.53
CA ILE A 29 16.02 -15.98 12.14
C ILE A 29 16.23 -14.70 11.34
N VAL A 30 16.40 -14.80 10.02
CA VAL A 30 16.60 -13.64 9.14
C VAL A 30 15.40 -12.68 9.21
N PHE A 31 14.16 -13.22 9.18
CA PHE A 31 12.95 -12.41 9.31
C PHE A 31 12.92 -11.61 10.61
N LEU A 32 13.21 -12.27 11.76
CA LEU A 32 13.21 -11.61 13.07
C LEU A 32 14.32 -10.58 13.19
N LEU A 33 15.52 -10.86 12.67
CA LEU A 33 16.61 -9.89 12.64
C LEU A 33 16.26 -8.66 11.80
N CYS A 34 15.74 -8.84 10.58
CA CYS A 34 15.30 -7.75 9.74
C CYS A 34 14.15 -6.94 10.38
N LEU A 35 13.24 -7.61 11.08
CA LEU A 35 12.15 -6.97 11.83
C LEU A 35 12.70 -6.09 12.96
N LEU A 36 13.64 -6.60 13.76
CA LEU A 36 14.31 -5.87 14.84
C LEU A 36 15.10 -4.67 14.31
N VAL A 37 15.86 -4.86 13.22
CA VAL A 37 16.58 -3.78 12.54
C VAL A 37 15.62 -2.72 12.03
N SER A 38 14.47 -3.10 11.46
CA SER A 38 13.44 -2.16 11.03
C SER A 38 12.78 -1.39 12.20
N ALA A 39 12.69 -2.03 13.37
CA ALA A 39 12.15 -1.43 14.59
C ALA A 39 13.17 -0.55 15.36
N SER A 40 14.45 -0.62 15.03
CA SER A 40 15.51 0.14 15.72
C SER A 40 15.41 1.66 15.58
N GLY A 41 14.68 2.15 14.56
CA GLY A 41 14.57 3.56 14.23
C GLY A 41 15.75 4.13 13.41
N PHE A 42 16.80 3.33 13.13
CA PHE A 42 17.94 3.73 12.30
C PHE A 42 17.70 3.51 10.80
N VAL A 43 16.77 2.64 10.45
CA VAL A 43 16.48 2.28 9.06
C VAL A 43 15.42 3.19 8.46
N SER A 44 15.68 3.71 7.26
CA SER A 44 14.69 4.49 6.54
C SER A 44 13.58 3.60 5.94
N PRO A 45 12.35 4.13 5.75
CA PRO A 45 11.23 3.38 5.20
C PRO A 45 11.52 2.66 3.86
N PRO A 46 12.21 3.27 2.87
CA PRO A 46 12.58 2.57 1.64
C PRO A 46 13.55 1.40 1.84
N ILE A 47 14.52 1.55 2.76
CA ILE A 47 15.47 0.48 3.07
C ILE A 47 14.74 -0.70 3.71
N ALA A 48 13.83 -0.45 4.66
CA ALA A 48 13.02 -1.49 5.27
C ALA A 48 12.17 -2.25 4.25
N LEU A 49 11.54 -1.52 3.30
CA LEU A 49 10.82 -2.16 2.19
C LEU A 49 11.75 -3.02 1.34
N THR A 50 12.92 -2.51 0.95
CA THR A 50 13.89 -3.25 0.13
C THR A 50 14.35 -4.51 0.84
N MET A 51 14.67 -4.42 2.15
CA MET A 51 14.99 -5.60 2.97
C MET A 51 13.85 -6.62 2.98
N GLY A 52 12.61 -6.15 3.13
CA GLY A 52 11.43 -7.00 3.06
C GLY A 52 11.27 -7.66 1.69
N LEU A 53 11.42 -6.91 0.60
CA LEU A 53 11.34 -7.45 -0.77
C LEU A 53 12.40 -8.51 -1.02
N LEU A 54 13.66 -8.23 -0.68
CA LEU A 54 14.75 -9.20 -0.82
C LEU A 54 14.45 -10.48 -0.03
N PHE A 55 13.94 -10.34 1.20
CA PHE A 55 13.52 -11.48 2.00
C PHE A 55 12.38 -12.26 1.33
N GLY A 56 11.31 -11.60 0.90
CA GLY A 56 10.12 -12.24 0.30
C GLY A 56 10.38 -12.91 -1.05
N LEU A 57 11.38 -12.41 -1.80
CA LEU A 57 11.81 -13.01 -3.07
C LEU A 57 12.79 -14.18 -2.88
N ALA A 58 13.63 -14.14 -1.82
CA ALA A 58 14.68 -15.13 -1.60
C ALA A 58 14.28 -16.29 -0.68
N LEU A 59 13.40 -16.04 0.31
CA LEU A 59 13.09 -16.98 1.38
C LEU A 59 11.59 -17.23 1.55
N PRO A 60 11.18 -18.45 1.97
CA PRO A 60 9.78 -18.72 2.28
C PRO A 60 9.34 -17.93 3.53
N HIS A 61 8.21 -17.24 3.42
CA HIS A 61 7.74 -16.37 4.50
C HIS A 61 7.20 -17.20 5.70
N PRO A 62 7.83 -17.11 6.90
CA PRO A 62 7.48 -17.98 8.03
C PRO A 62 6.16 -17.63 8.71
N PHE A 63 5.69 -16.36 8.63
CA PHE A 63 4.55 -15.82 9.37
C PHE A 63 3.57 -15.04 8.48
N ASN A 64 3.36 -15.43 7.24
CA ASN A 64 2.65 -14.63 6.22
C ASN A 64 1.27 -14.10 6.69
N ARG A 65 0.40 -14.94 7.26
CA ARG A 65 -0.93 -14.50 7.73
C ARG A 65 -0.87 -13.52 8.89
N ALA A 66 0.00 -13.80 9.88
CA ALA A 66 0.19 -12.94 11.05
C ALA A 66 0.82 -11.59 10.64
N ALA A 67 1.85 -11.61 9.79
CA ALA A 67 2.52 -10.43 9.27
C ALA A 67 1.55 -9.51 8.53
N ARG A 68 0.68 -10.04 7.66
CA ARG A 68 -0.35 -9.27 6.94
C ARG A 68 -1.38 -8.62 7.88
N ARG A 69 -1.81 -9.31 8.93
CA ARG A 69 -2.75 -8.74 9.91
C ARG A 69 -2.06 -7.66 10.73
N PHE A 70 -0.85 -7.95 11.21
CA PHE A 70 -0.08 -7.03 12.03
C PHE A 70 0.35 -5.78 11.26
N SER A 71 0.82 -5.90 10.01
CA SER A 71 1.19 -4.76 9.18
C SER A 71 0.01 -3.81 8.94
N ARG A 72 -1.19 -4.34 8.72
CA ARG A 72 -2.40 -3.52 8.54
C ARG A 72 -2.76 -2.74 9.80
N PHE A 73 -2.75 -3.39 10.96
CA PHE A 73 -3.00 -2.72 12.25
C PHE A 73 -1.92 -1.67 12.55
N LEU A 74 -0.65 -2.04 12.39
CA LEU A 74 0.48 -1.16 12.68
C LEU A 74 0.48 0.07 11.75
N LEU A 75 0.11 -0.10 10.48
CA LEU A 75 -0.08 1.02 9.55
C LEU A 75 -1.13 1.99 10.07
N GLN A 76 -2.32 1.49 10.46
CA GLN A 76 -3.41 2.33 10.94
C GLN A 76 -3.00 3.09 12.22
N ALA A 77 -2.39 2.40 13.18
CA ALA A 77 -1.88 3.00 14.41
C ALA A 77 -0.79 4.05 14.13
N SER A 78 0.12 3.75 13.20
CA SER A 78 1.17 4.70 12.80
C SER A 78 0.59 5.95 12.12
N VAL A 79 -0.41 5.80 11.27
CA VAL A 79 -1.10 6.94 10.65
C VAL A 79 -1.76 7.82 11.70
N VAL A 80 -2.47 7.22 12.68
CA VAL A 80 -3.05 7.97 13.81
C VAL A 80 -1.96 8.72 14.58
N GLY A 81 -0.85 8.05 14.90
CA GLY A 81 0.29 8.67 15.60
C GLY A 81 0.91 9.83 14.84
N LEU A 82 0.96 9.78 13.50
CA LEU A 82 1.41 10.90 12.67
C LEU A 82 0.48 12.11 12.77
N GLY A 83 -0.80 11.93 13.05
CA GLY A 83 -1.77 13.01 13.27
C GLY A 83 -1.34 13.97 14.39
N PHE A 84 -0.70 13.46 15.45
CA PHE A 84 -0.13 14.32 16.51
C PHE A 84 1.04 15.20 16.06
N GLY A 85 1.59 14.99 14.88
CA GLY A 85 2.61 15.85 14.27
C GLY A 85 2.05 16.95 13.39
N MET A 86 0.74 17.01 13.18
CA MET A 86 0.11 17.88 12.18
C MET A 86 -0.77 18.96 12.82
N ASN A 87 -0.86 20.11 12.16
CA ASN A 87 -1.78 21.18 12.53
C ASN A 87 -3.14 20.96 11.84
N LEU A 88 -4.24 21.17 12.57
CA LEU A 88 -5.60 21.02 12.05
C LEU A 88 -5.85 21.87 10.80
N ASP A 89 -5.35 23.10 10.76
CA ASP A 89 -5.52 23.97 9.59
C ASP A 89 -4.89 23.38 8.33
N GLN A 90 -3.72 22.75 8.47
CA GLN A 90 -3.07 22.04 7.35
C GLN A 90 -3.91 20.86 6.87
N VAL A 91 -4.48 20.09 7.82
CA VAL A 91 -5.36 18.95 7.51
C VAL A 91 -6.62 19.41 6.77
N VAL A 92 -7.25 20.48 7.24
CA VAL A 92 -8.48 21.03 6.64
C VAL A 92 -8.20 21.61 5.25
N ARG A 93 -7.14 22.42 5.09
CA ARG A 93 -6.77 23.01 3.78
C ARG A 93 -6.47 21.92 2.76
N ALA A 94 -5.60 20.98 3.09
CA ALA A 94 -5.25 19.87 2.19
C ALA A 94 -6.45 18.98 1.86
N GLY A 95 -7.38 18.77 2.81
CA GLY A 95 -8.62 18.05 2.59
C GLY A 95 -9.57 18.76 1.64
N ARG A 96 -9.78 20.06 1.82
CA ARG A 96 -10.68 20.87 0.96
C ARG A 96 -10.14 21.01 -0.47
N SER A 97 -8.89 21.44 -0.62
CA SER A 97 -8.26 21.63 -1.93
C SER A 97 -8.15 20.29 -2.69
N GLY A 98 -7.80 19.22 -1.98
CA GLY A 98 -7.65 17.89 -2.57
C GLY A 98 -8.96 17.21 -2.98
N PHE A 99 -10.13 17.64 -2.46
CA PHE A 99 -11.40 16.95 -2.67
C PHE A 99 -11.83 16.91 -4.14
N VAL A 100 -11.86 18.07 -4.80
CA VAL A 100 -12.29 18.18 -6.22
C VAL A 100 -11.31 17.46 -7.13
N TYR A 101 -10.00 17.69 -6.95
CA TYR A 101 -8.96 17.01 -7.74
C TYR A 101 -8.99 15.49 -7.55
N THR A 102 -9.30 15.06 -6.32
CA THR A 102 -9.44 13.64 -6.00
C THR A 102 -10.65 13.03 -6.71
N MET A 103 -11.81 13.70 -6.70
CA MET A 103 -13.01 13.25 -7.39
C MET A 103 -12.79 13.09 -8.90
N LEU A 104 -12.23 14.13 -9.52
CA LEU A 104 -11.92 14.10 -10.96
C LEU A 104 -10.88 13.02 -11.28
N GLY A 105 -9.82 12.92 -10.46
CA GLY A 105 -8.77 11.92 -10.62
C GLY A 105 -9.27 10.48 -10.44
N ILE A 106 -10.16 10.23 -9.49
CA ILE A 106 -10.80 8.91 -9.30
C ILE A 106 -11.66 8.55 -10.52
N SER A 107 -12.53 9.47 -10.96
CA SER A 107 -13.40 9.25 -12.12
C SER A 107 -12.59 8.98 -13.39
N PHE A 108 -11.57 9.80 -13.64
CA PHE A 108 -10.64 9.60 -14.77
C PHE A 108 -9.95 8.22 -14.70
N THR A 109 -9.39 7.88 -13.53
CA THR A 109 -8.65 6.63 -13.34
C THR A 109 -9.55 5.41 -13.52
N LEU A 110 -10.79 5.46 -13.05
CA LEU A 110 -11.77 4.38 -13.25
C LEU A 110 -12.16 4.23 -14.71
N LEU A 111 -12.48 5.32 -15.39
CA LEU A 111 -12.88 5.29 -16.80
C LEU A 111 -11.73 4.78 -17.70
N VAL A 112 -10.54 5.36 -17.55
CA VAL A 112 -9.35 4.96 -18.32
C VAL A 112 -8.93 3.54 -17.96
N GLY A 113 -8.95 3.18 -16.69
CA GLY A 113 -8.60 1.85 -16.22
C GLY A 113 -9.51 0.75 -16.78
N MET A 114 -10.82 1.01 -16.83
CA MET A 114 -11.77 0.09 -17.46
C MET A 114 -11.58 0.01 -18.98
N GLY A 115 -11.33 1.13 -19.64
CA GLY A 115 -11.00 1.18 -21.08
C GLY A 115 -9.73 0.40 -21.40
N LEU A 116 -8.66 0.59 -20.63
CA LEU A 116 -7.41 -0.17 -20.77
C LEU A 116 -7.62 -1.67 -20.49
N GLY A 117 -8.41 -2.01 -19.48
CA GLY A 117 -8.76 -3.40 -19.20
C GLY A 117 -9.44 -4.08 -20.37
N ALA A 118 -10.40 -3.41 -21.00
CA ALA A 118 -11.08 -3.89 -22.21
C ALA A 118 -10.11 -4.02 -23.40
N LEU A 119 -9.26 -3.02 -23.65
CA LEU A 119 -8.27 -3.01 -24.71
C LEU A 119 -7.24 -4.16 -24.57
N LEU A 120 -6.76 -4.40 -23.36
CA LEU A 120 -5.78 -5.45 -23.05
C LEU A 120 -6.43 -6.82 -22.81
N ARG A 121 -7.74 -6.93 -22.98
CA ARG A 121 -8.51 -8.15 -22.76
C ARG A 121 -8.30 -8.74 -21.35
N VAL A 122 -8.21 -7.88 -20.33
CA VAL A 122 -8.23 -8.27 -18.93
C VAL A 122 -9.69 -8.56 -18.53
N PRO A 123 -9.99 -9.64 -17.79
CA PRO A 123 -11.34 -9.90 -17.32
C PRO A 123 -11.92 -8.71 -16.54
N ARG A 124 -13.23 -8.47 -16.65
CA ARG A 124 -13.86 -7.25 -16.13
C ARG A 124 -13.65 -7.03 -14.63
N VAL A 125 -13.67 -8.08 -13.82
CA VAL A 125 -13.54 -7.97 -12.36
C VAL A 125 -12.11 -7.57 -11.97
N PRO A 126 -11.04 -8.28 -12.37
CA PRO A 126 -9.66 -7.83 -12.12
C PRO A 126 -9.38 -6.42 -12.67
N ALA A 127 -9.85 -6.10 -13.88
CA ALA A 127 -9.67 -4.78 -14.47
C ALA A 127 -10.29 -3.68 -13.61
N PHE A 128 -11.51 -3.89 -13.10
CA PHE A 128 -12.18 -2.95 -12.20
C PHE A 128 -11.48 -2.84 -10.85
N LEU A 129 -11.00 -3.95 -10.28
CA LEU A 129 -10.26 -3.95 -9.02
C LEU A 129 -8.93 -3.20 -9.13
N ILE A 130 -8.18 -3.40 -10.23
CA ILE A 130 -6.92 -2.68 -10.50
C ILE A 130 -7.21 -1.18 -10.66
N ALA A 131 -8.22 -0.83 -11.45
CA ALA A 131 -8.63 0.57 -11.64
C ALA A 131 -9.03 1.23 -10.32
N THR A 132 -9.83 0.53 -9.48
CA THR A 132 -10.25 1.00 -8.15
C THR A 132 -9.07 1.16 -7.19
N GLY A 133 -8.16 0.19 -7.16
CA GLY A 133 -6.94 0.27 -6.36
C GLY A 133 -6.07 1.45 -6.76
N THR A 134 -5.85 1.66 -8.05
CA THR A 134 -5.11 2.81 -8.59
C THR A 134 -5.83 4.13 -8.29
N ALA A 135 -7.16 4.15 -8.40
CA ALA A 135 -7.98 5.34 -8.22
C ALA A 135 -8.01 5.85 -6.79
N ILE A 136 -7.99 5.02 -5.75
CA ILE A 136 -8.24 5.45 -4.36
C ILE A 136 -7.01 5.21 -3.48
N CYS A 137 -6.91 4.01 -2.88
CA CYS A 137 -5.87 3.73 -1.88
C CYS A 137 -5.34 2.29 -1.95
N GLY A 138 -5.20 1.76 -3.13
CA GLY A 138 -4.57 0.47 -3.37
C GLY A 138 -5.37 -0.69 -2.79
N GLY A 139 -4.70 -1.50 -1.98
CA GLY A 139 -5.25 -2.73 -1.43
C GLY A 139 -6.49 -2.56 -0.58
N SER A 140 -6.65 -1.42 0.13
CA SER A 140 -7.84 -1.17 0.96
C SER A 140 -9.11 -0.99 0.10
N ALA A 141 -8.99 -0.29 -1.03
CA ALA A 141 -10.10 -0.11 -1.96
C ALA A 141 -10.46 -1.44 -2.64
N ILE A 142 -9.46 -2.23 -3.06
CA ILE A 142 -9.67 -3.57 -3.64
C ILE A 142 -10.38 -4.48 -2.62
N ALA A 143 -9.92 -4.49 -1.35
CA ALA A 143 -10.51 -5.32 -0.30
C ALA A 143 -11.96 -4.93 0.05
N ALA A 144 -12.31 -3.64 -0.09
CA ALA A 144 -13.67 -3.18 0.15
C ALA A 144 -14.62 -3.54 -1.01
N VAL A 145 -14.16 -3.39 -2.26
CA VAL A 145 -15.00 -3.55 -3.45
C VAL A 145 -15.02 -5.00 -3.96
N GLY A 146 -13.96 -5.78 -3.73
CA GLY A 146 -13.85 -7.17 -4.18
C GLY A 146 -15.02 -8.07 -3.77
N PRO A 147 -15.41 -8.13 -2.48
CA PRO A 147 -16.57 -8.89 -2.06
C PRO A 147 -17.89 -8.42 -2.68
N ILE A 148 -18.03 -7.12 -2.95
CA ILE A 148 -19.24 -6.55 -3.57
C ILE A 148 -19.34 -6.97 -5.04
N THR A 149 -18.20 -7.08 -5.73
CA THR A 149 -18.12 -7.56 -7.12
C THR A 149 -18.13 -9.08 -7.24
N GLN A 150 -18.20 -9.80 -6.10
CA GLN A 150 -18.09 -11.26 -6.02
C GLN A 150 -16.79 -11.78 -6.67
N ALA A 151 -15.71 -11.02 -6.49
CA ALA A 151 -14.40 -11.39 -7.00
C ALA A 151 -13.90 -12.69 -6.36
N SER A 152 -13.36 -13.59 -7.16
CA SER A 152 -12.68 -14.79 -6.68
C SER A 152 -11.39 -14.44 -5.93
N ASP A 153 -10.88 -15.36 -5.11
CA ASP A 153 -9.61 -15.19 -4.42
C ASP A 153 -8.44 -14.97 -5.39
N GLU A 154 -8.50 -15.58 -6.58
CA GLU A 154 -7.51 -15.41 -7.64
C GLU A 154 -7.57 -13.99 -8.24
N GLU A 155 -8.77 -13.52 -8.58
CA GLU A 155 -8.97 -12.15 -9.11
C GLU A 155 -8.54 -11.09 -8.11
N MET A 156 -8.84 -11.29 -6.82
CA MET A 156 -8.36 -10.45 -5.72
C MET A 156 -6.84 -10.47 -5.63
N ALA A 157 -6.22 -11.65 -5.72
CA ALA A 157 -4.76 -11.81 -5.62
C ALA A 157 -4.04 -11.13 -6.80
N VAL A 158 -4.58 -11.25 -8.01
CA VAL A 158 -4.05 -10.58 -9.22
C VAL A 158 -4.10 -9.06 -9.07
N ALA A 159 -5.24 -8.51 -8.66
CA ALA A 159 -5.38 -7.06 -8.49
C ALA A 159 -4.48 -6.52 -7.37
N LEU A 160 -4.46 -7.19 -6.21
CA LEU A 160 -3.60 -6.82 -5.08
C LEU A 160 -2.11 -6.93 -5.44
N GLY A 161 -1.72 -8.02 -6.12
CA GLY A 161 -0.35 -8.23 -6.56
C GLY A 161 0.12 -7.13 -7.52
N THR A 162 -0.70 -6.77 -8.52
CA THR A 162 -0.40 -5.67 -9.44
C THR A 162 -0.14 -4.37 -8.69
N VAL A 163 -1.06 -3.97 -7.81
CA VAL A 163 -0.96 -2.71 -7.09
C VAL A 163 0.21 -2.70 -6.10
N PHE A 164 0.47 -3.80 -5.41
CA PHE A 164 1.58 -3.87 -4.43
C PHE A 164 2.95 -3.85 -5.10
N VAL A 165 3.12 -4.52 -6.25
CA VAL A 165 4.37 -4.46 -7.02
C VAL A 165 4.64 -3.02 -7.46
N LEU A 166 3.65 -2.33 -8.04
CA LEU A 166 3.79 -0.94 -8.47
C LEU A 166 4.07 0.01 -7.31
N ASN A 167 3.45 -0.19 -6.15
CA ASN A 167 3.70 0.62 -4.96
C ASN A 167 5.12 0.46 -4.42
N SER A 168 5.66 -0.77 -4.46
CA SER A 168 7.03 -1.05 -4.04
C SER A 168 8.03 -0.32 -4.94
N VAL A 169 7.81 -0.34 -6.26
CA VAL A 169 8.61 0.42 -7.22
C VAL A 169 8.45 1.92 -6.97
N ALA A 170 7.21 2.40 -6.82
CA ALA A 170 6.93 3.82 -6.60
C ALA A 170 7.62 4.38 -5.35
N LEU A 171 7.58 3.66 -4.23
CA LEU A 171 8.23 4.08 -2.98
C LEU A 171 9.72 4.32 -3.15
N LEU A 172 10.38 3.51 -3.99
CA LEU A 172 11.82 3.62 -4.23
C LEU A 172 12.17 4.74 -5.22
N ILE A 173 11.43 4.84 -6.32
CA ILE A 173 11.80 5.73 -7.44
C ILE A 173 11.25 7.16 -7.31
N PHE A 174 10.07 7.36 -6.70
CA PHE A 174 9.44 8.69 -6.63
C PHE A 174 10.30 9.74 -5.91
N PRO A 175 10.92 9.45 -4.74
CA PRO A 175 11.78 10.44 -4.08
C PRO A 175 12.98 10.84 -4.95
N VAL A 176 13.53 9.89 -5.73
CA VAL A 176 14.64 10.15 -6.65
C VAL A 176 14.19 11.02 -7.82
N ILE A 177 13.06 10.69 -8.44
CA ILE A 177 12.48 11.48 -9.54
C ILE A 177 12.10 12.88 -9.05
N GLY A 178 11.47 12.98 -7.88
CA GLY A 178 11.10 14.28 -7.29
C GLY A 178 12.31 15.19 -7.08
N ALA A 179 13.41 14.64 -6.56
CA ALA A 179 14.66 15.36 -6.36
C ALA A 179 15.30 15.77 -7.70
N ALA A 180 15.36 14.85 -8.67
CA ALA A 180 15.90 15.15 -10.03
C ALA A 180 15.10 16.24 -10.74
N LEU A 181 13.79 16.26 -10.55
CA LEU A 181 12.88 17.27 -11.09
C LEU A 181 12.81 18.56 -10.24
N LYS A 182 13.55 18.63 -9.13
CA LYS A 182 13.60 19.77 -8.19
C LYS A 182 12.20 20.19 -7.69
N LEU A 183 11.35 19.22 -7.37
CA LEU A 183 10.02 19.50 -6.83
C LEU A 183 10.13 20.08 -5.43
N THR A 184 9.29 21.06 -5.11
CA THR A 184 9.13 21.51 -3.73
C THR A 184 8.51 20.40 -2.88
N GLN A 185 8.66 20.46 -1.56
CA GLN A 185 8.03 19.48 -0.67
C GLN A 185 6.51 19.44 -0.84
N SER A 186 5.87 20.58 -1.10
CA SER A 186 4.42 20.68 -1.34
C SER A 186 4.04 19.97 -2.64
N GLN A 187 4.75 20.25 -3.72
CA GLN A 187 4.53 19.60 -5.02
C GLN A 187 4.74 18.08 -4.93
N PHE A 188 5.84 17.66 -4.29
CA PHE A 188 6.13 16.23 -4.12
C PHE A 188 5.08 15.54 -3.26
N GLY A 189 4.68 16.14 -2.14
CA GLY A 189 3.65 15.57 -1.26
C GLY A 189 2.33 15.36 -1.98
N LEU A 190 1.89 16.34 -2.77
CA LEU A 190 0.69 16.26 -3.57
C LEU A 190 0.81 15.21 -4.68
N TRP A 191 1.93 15.21 -5.41
CA TRP A 191 2.20 14.22 -6.46
C TRP A 191 2.24 12.79 -5.90
N ALA A 192 2.96 12.55 -4.81
CA ALA A 192 3.02 11.26 -4.17
C ALA A 192 1.62 10.77 -3.73
N ALA A 193 0.78 11.64 -3.16
CA ALA A 193 -0.58 11.29 -2.76
C ALA A 193 -1.48 10.89 -3.94
N LEU A 194 -1.31 11.53 -5.09
CA LEU A 194 -2.11 11.28 -6.29
C LEU A 194 -1.63 10.05 -7.07
N ALA A 195 -0.32 9.85 -7.18
CA ALA A 195 0.32 8.91 -8.08
C ALA A 195 0.73 7.57 -7.44
N ILE A 196 1.07 7.53 -6.16
CA ILE A 196 1.35 6.28 -5.44
C ILE A 196 0.03 5.72 -4.89
N HIS A 197 -0.27 4.45 -5.15
CA HIS A 197 -1.60 3.91 -4.89
C HIS A 197 -1.91 3.75 -3.40
N ASP A 198 -1.02 3.13 -2.59
CA ASP A 198 -1.30 2.82 -1.21
C ASP A 198 -0.80 3.90 -0.22
N THR A 199 -1.43 3.96 0.96
CA THR A 199 -1.12 4.95 1.99
C THR A 199 0.27 4.73 2.59
N SER A 200 0.70 3.48 2.79
CA SER A 200 2.00 3.17 3.41
C SER A 200 3.17 3.63 2.55
N SER A 201 3.11 3.34 1.24
CA SER A 201 4.13 3.76 0.27
C SER A 201 4.15 5.28 0.08
N VAL A 202 2.97 5.93 0.10
CA VAL A 202 2.87 7.41 0.07
C VAL A 202 3.58 8.02 1.27
N VAL A 203 3.23 7.56 2.49
CA VAL A 203 3.82 8.08 3.73
C VAL A 203 5.31 7.78 3.78
N GLY A 204 5.74 6.60 3.35
CA GLY A 204 7.16 6.21 3.27
C GLY A 204 7.97 7.08 2.32
N ALA A 205 7.48 7.31 1.10
CA ALA A 205 8.13 8.17 0.11
C ALA A 205 8.20 9.63 0.59
N ALA A 206 7.09 10.15 1.13
CA ALA A 206 6.99 11.52 1.60
C ALA A 206 7.84 11.76 2.87
N ALA A 207 7.93 10.79 3.78
CA ALA A 207 8.78 10.88 4.97
C ALA A 207 10.27 11.04 4.62
N LYS A 208 10.72 10.40 3.53
CA LYS A 208 12.08 10.56 3.02
C LYS A 208 12.29 11.94 2.39
N TYR A 209 11.26 12.49 1.75
CA TYR A 209 11.36 13.75 1.01
C TYR A 209 11.34 14.98 1.91
N GLY A 210 10.58 14.95 3.02
CA GLY A 210 10.56 16.00 4.02
C GLY A 210 9.27 16.07 4.84
N ALA A 211 9.31 16.87 5.91
CA ALA A 211 8.19 16.95 6.85
C ALA A 211 6.92 17.57 6.24
N VAL A 212 7.08 18.60 5.41
CA VAL A 212 5.96 19.25 4.70
C VAL A 212 5.36 18.28 3.68
N ALA A 213 6.22 17.58 2.92
CA ALA A 213 5.77 16.55 1.99
C ALA A 213 4.98 15.43 2.69
N LEU A 214 5.47 14.98 3.87
CA LEU A 214 4.79 13.96 4.67
C LEU A 214 3.40 14.41 5.12
N ALA A 215 3.29 15.64 5.63
CA ALA A 215 2.03 16.21 6.09
C ALA A 215 1.00 16.27 4.96
N ILE A 216 1.36 16.87 3.84
CA ILE A 216 0.50 17.04 2.67
C ILE A 216 0.11 15.68 2.08
N ALA A 217 1.10 14.82 1.84
CA ALA A 217 0.87 13.52 1.22
C ALA A 217 -0.06 12.64 2.06
N THR A 218 0.14 12.61 3.38
CA THR A 218 -0.70 11.83 4.29
C THR A 218 -2.13 12.36 4.28
N THR A 219 -2.32 13.67 4.44
CA THR A 219 -3.66 14.28 4.51
C THR A 219 -4.44 14.08 3.21
N VAL A 220 -3.83 14.39 2.06
CA VAL A 220 -4.49 14.21 0.75
C VAL A 220 -4.82 12.75 0.50
N LYS A 221 -3.91 11.83 0.86
CA LYS A 221 -4.17 10.39 0.70
C LYS A 221 -5.28 9.88 1.60
N LEU A 222 -5.38 10.36 2.84
CA LEU A 222 -6.46 10.00 3.75
C LEU A 222 -7.81 10.56 3.28
N ALA A 223 -7.86 11.81 2.80
CA ALA A 223 -9.05 12.37 2.17
C ALA A 223 -9.50 11.54 0.97
N ARG A 224 -8.55 11.08 0.15
CA ARG A 224 -8.84 10.17 -0.98
C ARG A 224 -9.37 8.81 -0.52
N ALA A 225 -8.87 8.28 0.60
CA ALA A 225 -9.34 7.00 1.13
C ALA A 225 -10.82 7.04 1.58
N LEU A 226 -11.36 8.19 1.94
CA LEU A 226 -12.80 8.34 2.26
C LEU A 226 -13.70 7.99 1.06
N TRP A 227 -13.21 8.14 -0.18
CA TRP A 227 -13.94 7.78 -1.39
C TRP A 227 -14.19 6.27 -1.55
N ILE A 228 -13.59 5.43 -0.70
CA ILE A 228 -13.96 4.01 -0.61
C ILE A 228 -15.45 3.85 -0.32
N VAL A 229 -15.99 4.69 0.58
CA VAL A 229 -17.39 4.59 1.01
C VAL A 229 -18.37 4.87 -0.15
N PRO A 230 -18.33 6.04 -0.82
CA PRO A 230 -19.22 6.30 -1.95
C PRO A 230 -19.01 5.32 -3.12
N LEU A 231 -17.76 4.91 -3.41
CA LEU A 231 -17.51 3.94 -4.48
C LEU A 231 -18.05 2.55 -4.15
N SER A 232 -17.89 2.09 -2.90
CA SER A 232 -18.45 0.80 -2.46
C SER A 232 -19.97 0.81 -2.53
N LEU A 233 -20.61 1.92 -2.12
CA LEU A 233 -22.06 2.08 -2.21
C LEU A 233 -22.55 2.10 -3.66
N ALA A 234 -21.90 2.88 -4.53
CA ALA A 234 -22.23 2.94 -5.95
C ALA A 234 -22.08 1.55 -6.61
N THR A 235 -20.99 0.84 -6.28
CA THR A 235 -20.77 -0.53 -6.79
C THR A 235 -21.85 -1.49 -6.31
N ALA A 236 -22.27 -1.39 -5.05
CA ALA A 236 -23.33 -2.23 -4.50
C ALA A 236 -24.69 -1.97 -5.17
N ILE A 237 -25.03 -0.70 -5.40
CA ILE A 237 -26.27 -0.32 -6.10
C ILE A 237 -26.27 -0.91 -7.52
N VAL A 238 -25.18 -0.71 -8.27
CA VAL A 238 -25.06 -1.21 -9.65
C VAL A 238 -25.12 -2.75 -9.72
N ARG A 239 -24.60 -3.44 -8.70
CA ARG A 239 -24.55 -4.91 -8.64
C ARG A 239 -25.76 -5.53 -7.94
N GLY A 240 -26.67 -4.75 -7.37
CA GLY A 240 -27.79 -5.24 -6.56
C GLY A 240 -27.35 -6.00 -5.30
N ALA A 241 -26.15 -5.74 -4.80
CA ALA A 241 -25.53 -6.44 -3.68
C ALA A 241 -25.61 -5.62 -2.39
N LYS A 242 -25.71 -6.32 -1.21
CA LYS A 242 -25.59 -5.64 0.09
C LYS A 242 -24.14 -5.30 0.37
N ALA A 243 -23.80 -4.02 0.43
CA ALA A 243 -22.46 -3.57 0.79
C ALA A 243 -22.23 -3.66 2.31
N LYS A 244 -21.17 -4.34 2.74
CA LYS A 244 -20.62 -4.19 4.09
C LYS A 244 -19.65 -3.00 4.06
N ILE A 245 -20.11 -1.84 4.51
CA ILE A 245 -19.29 -0.63 4.55
C ILE A 245 -18.24 -0.77 5.64
N GLN A 246 -16.96 -0.78 5.24
CA GLN A 246 -15.84 -0.74 6.16
C GLN A 246 -15.47 0.72 6.43
N TRP A 247 -15.91 1.25 7.57
CA TRP A 247 -15.55 2.61 7.96
C TRP A 247 -14.05 2.71 8.28
N PRO A 248 -13.32 3.64 7.66
CA PRO A 248 -11.92 3.86 7.95
C PRO A 248 -11.74 4.66 9.26
N TRP A 249 -12.09 4.03 10.39
CA TRP A 249 -12.08 4.62 11.74
C TRP A 249 -10.76 5.32 12.10
N PHE A 250 -9.64 4.81 11.59
CA PHE A 250 -8.31 5.38 11.84
C PHE A 250 -8.15 6.80 11.25
N ILE A 251 -8.94 7.16 10.22
CA ILE A 251 -8.94 8.53 9.66
C ILE A 251 -9.59 9.49 10.64
N ALA A 252 -10.69 9.10 11.29
CA ALA A 252 -11.31 9.91 12.34
C ALA A 252 -10.35 10.13 13.52
N LEU A 253 -9.63 9.08 13.94
CA LEU A 253 -8.63 9.19 14.99
C LEU A 253 -7.41 10.02 14.57
N PHE A 254 -6.98 9.96 13.31
CA PHE A 254 -5.95 10.86 12.77
C PHE A 254 -6.38 12.33 12.86
N CYS A 255 -7.60 12.65 12.45
CA CYS A 255 -8.14 14.01 12.58
C CYS A 255 -8.24 14.43 14.05
N LEU A 256 -8.71 13.54 14.93
CA LEU A 256 -8.76 13.80 16.38
C LEU A 256 -7.37 14.06 16.96
N ALA A 257 -6.36 13.30 16.55
CA ALA A 257 -4.96 13.53 16.97
C ALA A 257 -4.46 14.92 16.53
N ALA A 258 -4.79 15.37 15.31
CA ALA A 258 -4.47 16.72 14.84
C ALA A 258 -5.22 17.81 15.63
N VAL A 259 -6.48 17.59 16.02
CA VAL A 259 -7.25 18.46 16.92
C VAL A 259 -6.57 18.54 18.28
N CYS A 260 -6.23 17.41 18.89
CA CYS A 260 -5.53 17.36 20.19
C CYS A 260 -4.22 18.14 20.12
N LYS A 261 -3.41 17.95 19.07
CA LYS A 261 -2.16 18.68 18.88
C LYS A 261 -2.37 20.19 18.77
N THR A 262 -3.47 20.63 18.14
CA THR A 262 -3.74 22.06 17.90
C THR A 262 -4.28 22.75 19.14
N TYR A 263 -5.18 22.11 19.89
CA TYR A 263 -5.90 22.73 21.00
C TYR A 263 -5.40 22.36 22.40
N LEU A 264 -4.56 21.31 22.51
CA LEU A 264 -4.00 20.84 23.79
C LEU A 264 -2.46 20.85 23.77
N PRO A 265 -1.81 22.03 23.69
CA PRO A 265 -0.35 22.14 23.55
C PRO A 265 0.43 21.57 24.75
N SER A 266 -0.18 21.41 25.90
CA SER A 266 0.43 20.81 27.11
C SER A 266 0.95 19.38 26.91
N GLY A 267 0.41 18.64 25.94
CA GLY A 267 0.82 17.27 25.59
C GLY A 267 2.01 17.15 24.66
N ILE A 268 2.77 18.23 24.37
CA ILE A 268 3.79 18.26 23.30
C ILE A 268 4.82 17.12 23.38
N HIS A 269 5.29 16.76 24.58
CA HIS A 269 6.26 15.66 24.75
C HIS A 269 5.66 14.29 24.39
N ALA A 270 4.40 14.04 24.79
CA ALA A 270 3.69 12.82 24.43
C ALA A 270 3.43 12.75 22.92
N TYR A 271 3.09 13.90 22.30
CA TYR A 271 2.87 13.97 20.85
C TYR A 271 4.14 13.70 20.06
N MET A 272 5.30 14.27 20.48
CA MET A 272 6.59 13.99 19.84
C MET A 272 6.96 12.50 19.95
N LEU A 273 6.72 11.88 21.11
CA LEU A 273 6.94 10.44 21.29
C LEU A 273 6.01 9.62 20.38
N ALA A 274 4.72 9.97 20.33
CA ALA A 274 3.75 9.32 19.46
C ALA A 274 4.17 9.38 17.97
N VAL A 275 4.62 10.56 17.49
CA VAL A 275 5.13 10.72 16.12
C VAL A 275 6.39 9.89 15.87
N LYS A 276 7.32 9.84 16.84
CA LYS A 276 8.52 9.02 16.74
C LYS A 276 8.17 7.53 16.63
N LEU A 277 7.30 7.03 17.51
CA LEU A 277 6.84 5.64 17.49
C LEU A 277 6.05 5.33 16.20
N ALA A 278 5.24 6.28 15.72
CA ALA A 278 4.53 6.15 14.46
C ALA A 278 5.46 5.99 13.26
N LYS A 279 6.55 6.75 13.19
CA LYS A 279 7.57 6.61 12.13
C LYS A 279 8.26 5.25 12.17
N ILE A 280 8.59 4.75 13.36
CA ILE A 280 9.16 3.40 13.54
C ILE A 280 8.14 2.34 13.11
N GLY A 281 6.89 2.45 13.58
CA GLY A 281 5.81 1.54 13.19
C GLY A 281 5.58 1.50 11.69
N LEU A 282 5.67 2.65 11.01
CA LEU A 282 5.60 2.73 9.55
C LEU A 282 6.76 1.97 8.89
N THR A 283 7.99 2.14 9.37
CA THR A 283 9.17 1.45 8.85
C THR A 283 9.03 -0.07 8.97
N VAL A 284 8.60 -0.54 10.14
CA VAL A 284 8.28 -1.97 10.36
C VAL A 284 7.16 -2.45 9.43
N THR A 285 6.12 -1.65 9.26
CA THR A 285 5.01 -1.96 8.34
C THR A 285 5.51 -2.18 6.91
N LEU A 286 6.41 -1.34 6.42
CA LEU A 286 6.94 -1.45 5.06
C LEU A 286 7.83 -2.69 4.88
N PHE A 287 8.63 -3.05 5.90
CA PHE A 287 9.33 -4.34 5.91
C PHE A 287 8.35 -5.52 5.80
N LEU A 288 7.30 -5.52 6.62
CA LEU A 288 6.29 -6.59 6.62
C LEU A 288 5.54 -6.69 5.29
N ILE A 289 5.22 -5.57 4.65
CA ILE A 289 4.57 -5.53 3.33
C ILE A 289 5.53 -6.09 2.28
N GLY A 290 6.77 -5.62 2.25
CA GLY A 290 7.80 -6.10 1.32
C GLY A 290 8.03 -7.61 1.44
N SER A 291 8.14 -8.12 2.66
CA SER A 291 8.36 -9.55 2.92
C SER A 291 7.18 -10.45 2.48
N GLY A 292 5.99 -9.89 2.34
CA GLY A 292 4.81 -10.60 1.84
C GLY A 292 4.75 -10.73 0.31
N ILE A 293 5.66 -10.09 -0.43
CA ILE A 293 5.72 -10.16 -1.90
C ILE A 293 6.67 -11.29 -2.29
N SER A 294 6.12 -12.37 -2.87
CA SER A 294 6.88 -13.53 -3.33
C SER A 294 6.92 -13.60 -4.86
N VAL A 295 7.89 -14.36 -5.40
CA VAL A 295 7.98 -14.67 -6.84
C VAL A 295 6.70 -15.29 -7.36
N GLU A 296 6.05 -16.15 -6.55
CA GLU A 296 4.75 -16.74 -6.91
C GLU A 296 3.65 -15.68 -7.07
N THR A 297 3.62 -14.68 -6.19
CA THR A 297 2.67 -13.56 -6.30
C THR A 297 2.86 -12.83 -7.62
N ILE A 298 4.10 -12.53 -8.00
CA ILE A 298 4.42 -11.86 -9.27
C ILE A 298 4.02 -12.73 -10.48
N LYS A 299 4.33 -14.01 -10.45
CA LYS A 299 3.96 -14.95 -11.53
C LYS A 299 2.45 -15.10 -11.72
N ARG A 300 1.68 -15.10 -10.62
CA ARG A 300 0.20 -15.22 -10.66
C ARG A 300 -0.49 -14.01 -11.28
N VAL A 301 0.10 -12.81 -11.17
CA VAL A 301 -0.49 -11.59 -11.73
C VAL A 301 -0.68 -11.70 -13.24
N GLY A 302 0.29 -12.29 -13.94
CA GLY A 302 0.25 -12.37 -15.39
C GLY A 302 0.56 -11.05 -16.10
N PRO A 303 0.88 -11.06 -17.40
CA PRO A 303 1.37 -9.88 -18.10
C PRO A 303 0.28 -8.84 -18.39
N ARG A 304 -0.95 -9.26 -18.71
CA ARG A 304 -2.03 -8.33 -19.10
C ARG A 304 -2.53 -7.44 -17.97
N PRO A 305 -2.88 -7.98 -16.75
CA PRO A 305 -3.24 -7.16 -15.60
C PRO A 305 -2.10 -6.25 -15.14
N LEU A 306 -0.86 -6.76 -15.16
CA LEU A 306 0.32 -5.97 -14.81
C LEU A 306 0.51 -4.80 -15.80
N LEU A 307 0.36 -5.05 -17.10
CA LEU A 307 0.47 -4.03 -18.15
C LEU A 307 -0.64 -2.97 -17.99
N GLN A 308 -1.89 -3.38 -17.71
CA GLN A 308 -2.97 -2.46 -17.38
C GLN A 308 -2.59 -1.56 -16.21
N GLY A 309 -2.08 -2.15 -15.13
CA GLY A 309 -1.65 -1.41 -13.94
C GLY A 309 -0.52 -0.44 -14.24
N ILE A 310 0.52 -0.87 -14.98
CA ILE A 310 1.66 -0.02 -15.36
C ILE A 310 1.22 1.17 -16.21
N ILE A 311 0.44 0.94 -17.26
CA ILE A 311 -0.01 2.01 -18.16
C ILE A 311 -0.87 3.01 -17.38
N LEU A 312 -1.83 2.51 -16.59
CA LEU A 312 -2.69 3.35 -15.79
C LEU A 312 -1.90 4.15 -14.76
N TRP A 313 -0.94 3.52 -14.09
CA TRP A 313 -0.04 4.17 -13.13
C TRP A 313 0.81 5.26 -13.77
N LEU A 314 1.38 5.00 -14.96
CA LEU A 314 2.15 6.00 -15.70
C LEU A 314 1.28 7.19 -16.11
N LEU A 315 0.07 6.94 -16.62
CA LEU A 315 -0.86 8.00 -17.00
C LEU A 315 -1.24 8.89 -15.81
N VAL A 316 -1.56 8.28 -14.66
CA VAL A 316 -1.88 9.02 -13.43
C VAL A 316 -0.66 9.76 -12.90
N SER A 317 0.53 9.13 -12.90
CA SER A 317 1.76 9.72 -12.37
C SER A 317 2.25 10.89 -13.20
N VAL A 318 2.33 10.71 -14.52
CA VAL A 318 2.78 11.76 -15.44
C VAL A 318 1.74 12.88 -15.55
N GLY A 319 0.46 12.52 -15.68
CA GLY A 319 -0.63 13.50 -15.78
C GLY A 319 -0.74 14.36 -14.53
N SER A 320 -0.71 13.76 -13.32
CA SER A 320 -0.77 14.53 -12.08
C SER A 320 0.48 15.41 -11.88
N LEU A 321 1.67 14.91 -12.24
CA LEU A 321 2.90 15.71 -12.17
C LEU A 321 2.85 16.92 -13.11
N TRP A 322 2.38 16.72 -14.34
CA TRP A 322 2.22 17.80 -15.31
C TRP A 322 1.24 18.86 -14.81
N LEU A 323 0.05 18.46 -14.31
CA LEU A 323 -0.95 19.36 -13.76
C LEU A 323 -0.44 20.14 -12.54
N ILE A 324 0.38 19.53 -11.68
CA ILE A 324 1.02 20.19 -10.53
C ILE A 324 2.06 21.22 -11.03
N ARG A 325 2.85 20.89 -12.05
CA ARG A 325 3.89 21.80 -12.56
C ARG A 325 3.33 23.03 -13.25
N ILE A 326 2.21 22.90 -13.97
CA ILE A 326 1.55 24.07 -14.58
C ILE A 326 0.69 24.87 -13.57
N GLY A 327 0.65 24.46 -12.29
CA GLY A 327 -0.09 25.15 -11.24
C GLY A 327 -1.61 24.93 -11.25
N TRP A 328 -2.09 23.99 -12.08
CA TRP A 328 -3.52 23.67 -12.13
C TRP A 328 -3.99 22.92 -10.88
N ILE A 329 -3.11 22.11 -10.31
CA ILE A 329 -3.30 21.45 -9.02
C ILE A 329 -2.29 22.05 -8.04
N SER A 330 -2.77 22.83 -7.09
CA SER A 330 -1.98 23.45 -6.02
C SER A 330 -2.73 23.38 -4.69
N LEU A 331 -2.00 23.52 -3.57
CA LEU A 331 -2.55 23.56 -2.21
C LEU A 331 -2.52 24.97 -1.65
#